data_7ac2bf802c32ffea9e844bf9b37d2896
#
_entry.id   7ac2bf802c32ffea9e844bf9b37d2896
#
_cell.length_a   1.000
_cell.length_b   1.000
_cell.length_c   1.000
_cell.angle_alpha   90.00
_cell.angle_beta   90.00
_cell.angle_gamma   90.00
#
_symmetry.space_group_name_H-M   'P 1'
#
loop_
_entity.id
_entity.type
_entity.pdbx_description
1 polymer ?
#
loop_
_entity_poly.entity_id
_entity_poly.type
_entity_poly.pdbx_seq_one_letter_code
_entity_poly.pdbx_strand_id
1 'polypeptide(L)'
;MPEKNLLEQKKSNLMKALNRQGADYVPTMLASSCAEVAWTGQKVTDVIGDANAYVNAMTDVFGVMWGDANTFSGTLFTPAISDIIEPVQNKFGPDGVTPEHVQMPQMERGEYDQLIEDPFGFVANVLLPRKYPKLFEDREYAKKTIKAIAADKAYAMGVLFGMTDKVLAEKYGITGICNFADVFSNPVDTLFDYLRGFKGTLTDLRRQPDKVKAACDRLWETYNLPKLQGTPAPFPYACHMTHIAPYLSPKQFYELYWPYEKFWIERAAAAGTKVWIMLEGRWENVWECFKEVPKDSCILHIDDDDIIKAKEVLGDYQIIEGGLKMASVRTD
;
A
#
# COMPACT_ATOMS: atom_id res chain seq x y z
N MET A 1 -33.47 1.82 3.28
CA MET A 1 -32.48 1.09 2.49
C MET A 1 -32.08 2.01 1.34
N PRO A 2 -30.80 2.33 1.11
CA PRO A 2 -30.43 2.97 -0.13
C PRO A 2 -30.90 2.03 -1.24
N GLU A 3 -31.40 2.59 -2.31
CA GLU A 3 -31.89 1.82 -3.43
C GLU A 3 -30.74 0.88 -3.88
N LYS A 4 -31.04 -0.40 -4.11
CA LYS A 4 -30.12 -1.36 -4.75
C LYS A 4 -29.43 -0.78 -6.00
N ASN A 5 -29.97 0.32 -6.50
CA ASN A 5 -29.52 1.10 -7.63
C ASN A 5 -28.30 2.00 -7.31
N LEU A 6 -28.12 2.52 -6.07
CA LEU A 6 -27.07 3.50 -5.79
C LEU A 6 -25.65 2.91 -5.91
N LEU A 7 -25.43 1.72 -5.37
CA LEU A 7 -24.14 1.04 -5.50
C LEU A 7 -23.78 0.79 -6.98
N GLU A 8 -24.73 0.30 -7.77
CA GLU A 8 -24.49 0.02 -9.20
C GLU A 8 -24.32 1.31 -10.01
N GLN A 9 -25.04 2.38 -9.67
CA GLN A 9 -24.84 3.69 -10.30
C GLN A 9 -23.45 4.25 -10.03
N LYS A 10 -22.99 4.24 -8.79
CA LYS A 10 -21.63 4.70 -8.42
C LYS A 10 -20.55 3.86 -9.07
N LYS A 11 -20.69 2.52 -9.05
CA LYS A 11 -19.79 1.61 -9.77
C LYS A 11 -19.74 1.90 -11.27
N SER A 12 -20.90 2.06 -11.89
CA SER A 12 -20.98 2.35 -13.33
C SER A 12 -20.27 3.67 -13.65
N ASN A 13 -20.51 4.72 -12.86
CA ASN A 13 -19.87 6.01 -13.07
C ASN A 13 -18.35 5.93 -12.87
N LEU A 14 -17.88 5.23 -11.83
CA LEU A 14 -16.45 4.97 -11.63
C LEU A 14 -15.84 4.23 -12.81
N MET A 15 -16.48 3.17 -13.30
CA MET A 15 -15.99 2.42 -14.46
C MET A 15 -15.96 3.25 -15.75
N LYS A 16 -16.95 4.13 -15.95
CA LYS A 16 -16.90 5.11 -17.07
C LYS A 16 -15.68 6.02 -16.96
N ALA A 17 -15.38 6.54 -15.75
CA ALA A 17 -14.20 7.38 -15.52
C ALA A 17 -12.90 6.62 -15.82
N LEU A 18 -12.75 5.42 -15.25
CA LEU A 18 -11.55 4.57 -15.42
C LEU A 18 -11.34 4.09 -16.87
N ASN A 19 -12.40 4.04 -17.67
CA ASN A 19 -12.35 3.64 -19.09
C ASN A 19 -12.49 4.82 -20.07
N ARG A 20 -12.46 6.07 -19.59
CA ARG A 20 -12.62 7.30 -20.39
C ARG A 20 -13.91 7.34 -21.21
N GLN A 21 -14.98 6.80 -20.69
CA GLN A 21 -16.27 6.69 -21.38
C GLN A 21 -17.26 7.85 -21.07
N GLY A 22 -16.73 8.96 -20.53
CA GLY A 22 -17.56 10.09 -20.14
C GLY A 22 -18.37 9.82 -18.87
N ALA A 23 -17.73 9.97 -17.71
CA ALA A 23 -18.40 9.86 -16.44
C ALA A 23 -19.39 11.03 -16.24
N ASP A 24 -20.48 10.76 -15.54
CA ASP A 24 -21.55 11.75 -15.30
C ASP A 24 -21.04 12.85 -14.32
N TYR A 25 -20.10 12.50 -13.45
CA TYR A 25 -19.35 13.38 -12.54
C TYR A 25 -18.00 12.76 -12.20
N VAL A 26 -17.07 13.53 -11.60
CA VAL A 26 -15.75 13.03 -11.15
C VAL A 26 -15.96 12.14 -9.95
N PRO A 27 -15.68 10.83 -10.02
CA PRO A 27 -15.85 9.93 -8.90
C PRO A 27 -14.89 10.27 -7.76
N THR A 28 -15.34 10.10 -6.52
CA THR A 28 -14.53 10.26 -5.32
C THR A 28 -14.08 8.91 -4.81
N MET A 29 -12.77 8.71 -4.75
CA MET A 29 -12.16 7.55 -4.11
C MET A 29 -11.58 7.95 -2.75
N LEU A 30 -11.85 7.12 -1.76
CA LEU A 30 -11.43 7.36 -0.38
C LEU A 30 -10.41 6.30 0.02
N ALA A 31 -9.46 6.69 0.85
CA ALA A 31 -8.53 5.77 1.51
C ALA A 31 -8.81 5.82 3.01
N SER A 32 -9.80 5.04 3.44
CA SER A 32 -10.22 4.98 4.83
C SER A 32 -9.22 4.18 5.66
N SER A 33 -8.76 4.73 6.78
CA SER A 33 -7.91 3.97 7.68
C SER A 33 -8.31 4.16 9.16
N CYS A 34 -7.86 5.21 9.81
CA CYS A 34 -8.13 5.45 11.22
C CYS A 34 -8.78 6.82 11.50
N ALA A 35 -8.71 7.74 10.53
CA ALA A 35 -9.25 9.09 10.66
C ALA A 35 -10.77 9.07 10.84
N GLU A 36 -11.46 8.12 10.23
CA GLU A 36 -12.90 7.93 10.34
C GLU A 36 -13.32 7.60 11.78
N VAL A 37 -12.55 6.77 12.48
CA VAL A 37 -12.77 6.48 13.89
C VAL A 37 -12.58 7.75 14.73
N ALA A 38 -11.50 8.51 14.46
CA ALA A 38 -11.22 9.77 15.15
C ALA A 38 -12.34 10.81 14.93
N TRP A 39 -12.98 10.82 13.77
CA TRP A 39 -14.13 11.67 13.46
C TRP A 39 -15.28 11.49 14.48
N THR A 40 -15.49 10.27 14.98
CA THR A 40 -16.51 9.99 16.02
C THR A 40 -16.06 10.40 17.42
N GLY A 41 -14.87 10.93 17.61
CA GLY A 41 -14.27 11.23 18.91
C GLY A 41 -13.76 9.99 19.65
N GLN A 42 -13.73 8.83 19.01
CA GLN A 42 -13.24 7.57 19.58
C GLN A 42 -11.79 7.29 19.20
N LYS A 43 -11.15 6.39 19.94
CA LYS A 43 -9.82 5.88 19.59
C LYS A 43 -9.93 4.52 18.92
N VAL A 44 -9.07 4.27 17.93
CA VAL A 44 -9.01 2.95 17.28
C VAL A 44 -8.70 1.87 18.31
N THR A 45 -7.77 2.13 19.22
CA THR A 45 -7.38 1.21 20.29
C THR A 45 -8.53 0.80 21.23
N ASP A 46 -9.54 1.64 21.39
CA ASP A 46 -10.66 1.38 22.29
C ASP A 46 -11.76 0.54 21.61
N VAL A 47 -11.94 0.71 20.29
CA VAL A 47 -13.06 0.08 19.56
C VAL A 47 -12.67 -1.14 18.75
N ILE A 48 -11.40 -1.30 18.37
CA ILE A 48 -10.96 -2.31 17.41
C ILE A 48 -11.16 -3.76 17.91
N GLY A 49 -11.24 -3.96 19.20
CA GLY A 49 -11.52 -5.27 19.82
C GLY A 49 -12.98 -5.73 19.68
N ASP A 50 -13.90 -4.83 19.36
CA ASP A 50 -15.30 -5.12 19.05
C ASP A 50 -15.58 -4.76 17.59
N ALA A 51 -15.79 -5.79 16.75
CA ALA A 51 -15.96 -5.58 15.32
C ALA A 51 -17.15 -4.66 14.97
N ASN A 52 -18.26 -4.73 15.72
CA ASN A 52 -19.41 -3.87 15.47
C ASN A 52 -19.12 -2.42 15.87
N ALA A 53 -18.48 -2.20 17.02
CA ALA A 53 -18.09 -0.86 17.46
C ALA A 53 -17.11 -0.22 16.46
N TYR A 54 -16.10 -0.98 16.03
CA TYR A 54 -15.13 -0.52 15.04
C TYR A 54 -15.79 -0.17 13.70
N VAL A 55 -16.60 -1.08 13.14
CA VAL A 55 -17.26 -0.88 11.85
C VAL A 55 -18.23 0.31 11.90
N ASN A 56 -18.98 0.48 12.99
CA ASN A 56 -19.83 1.64 13.17
C ASN A 56 -19.01 2.94 13.19
N ALA A 57 -17.93 3.00 13.96
CA ALA A 57 -17.05 4.18 14.01
C ALA A 57 -16.40 4.47 12.64
N MET A 58 -15.92 3.44 11.94
CA MET A 58 -15.31 3.56 10.60
C MET A 58 -16.31 4.04 9.54
N THR A 59 -17.58 3.75 9.68
CA THR A 59 -18.56 4.03 8.62
C THR A 59 -19.47 5.24 8.91
N ASP A 60 -19.48 5.77 10.13
CA ASP A 60 -20.37 6.85 10.55
C ASP A 60 -20.17 8.15 9.75
N VAL A 61 -18.91 8.51 9.46
CA VAL A 61 -18.57 9.71 8.67
C VAL A 61 -19.23 9.73 7.30
N PHE A 62 -19.50 8.58 6.70
CA PHE A 62 -20.13 8.47 5.38
C PHE A 62 -21.63 8.82 5.39
N GLY A 63 -22.20 9.09 6.56
CA GLY A 63 -23.52 9.74 6.69
C GLY A 63 -23.51 11.21 6.26
N VAL A 64 -22.34 11.86 6.29
CA VAL A 64 -22.16 13.28 5.93
C VAL A 64 -21.16 13.49 4.79
N MET A 65 -20.29 12.53 4.54
CA MET A 65 -19.26 12.60 3.50
C MET A 65 -19.64 11.73 2.30
N TRP A 66 -19.54 12.29 1.09
CA TRP A 66 -19.78 11.55 -0.14
C TRP A 66 -18.53 10.72 -0.52
N GLY A 67 -18.77 9.49 -0.98
CA GLY A 67 -17.75 8.64 -1.59
C GLY A 67 -18.37 7.69 -2.60
N ASP A 68 -17.66 7.36 -3.67
CA ASP A 68 -18.08 6.39 -4.68
C ASP A 68 -17.40 5.06 -4.48
N ALA A 69 -16.12 5.08 -4.10
CA ALA A 69 -15.31 3.91 -3.85
C ALA A 69 -14.38 4.12 -2.66
N ASN A 70 -13.89 3.03 -2.10
CA ASN A 70 -12.95 3.01 -0.99
C ASN A 70 -11.78 2.06 -1.28
N THR A 71 -10.54 2.55 -1.15
CA THR A 71 -9.33 1.74 -1.37
C THR A 71 -8.99 0.88 -0.17
N PHE A 72 -9.18 1.40 1.06
CA PHE A 72 -8.89 0.67 2.29
C PHE A 72 -10.08 0.77 3.23
N SER A 73 -10.55 -0.37 3.73
CA SER A 73 -11.72 -0.45 4.60
C SER A 73 -11.35 -0.72 6.07
N GLY A 74 -10.15 -0.34 6.49
CA GLY A 74 -9.71 -0.55 7.85
C GLY A 74 -8.20 -0.54 8.03
N THR A 75 -7.73 -1.14 9.12
CA THR A 75 -6.30 -1.24 9.44
C THR A 75 -5.73 -2.62 9.13
N LEU A 76 -4.48 -2.66 8.67
CA LEU A 76 -3.76 -3.90 8.34
C LEU A 76 -3.28 -4.68 9.58
N PHE A 77 -3.37 -4.10 10.76
CA PHE A 77 -2.98 -4.72 12.04
C PHE A 77 -3.86 -4.16 13.16
N THR A 78 -3.98 -4.90 14.25
CA THR A 78 -4.65 -4.43 15.45
C THR A 78 -3.64 -3.97 16.50
N PRO A 79 -4.02 -3.20 17.53
CA PRO A 79 -3.14 -2.87 18.66
C PRO A 79 -2.59 -4.11 19.38
N ALA A 80 -3.33 -5.22 19.34
CA ALA A 80 -2.91 -6.48 19.95
C ALA A 80 -1.59 -7.03 19.39
N ILE A 81 -1.19 -6.63 18.17
CA ILE A 81 0.10 -7.05 17.59
C ILE A 81 1.27 -6.63 18.48
N SER A 82 1.16 -5.51 19.21
CA SER A 82 2.17 -5.04 20.16
C SER A 82 2.37 -5.99 21.34
N ASP A 83 1.31 -6.70 21.74
CA ASP A 83 1.32 -7.67 22.84
C ASP A 83 1.71 -9.09 22.35
N ILE A 84 1.68 -9.31 21.06
CA ILE A 84 1.96 -10.60 20.44
C ILE A 84 3.44 -10.79 20.17
N ILE A 85 4.12 -9.76 19.64
CA ILE A 85 5.53 -9.85 19.20
C ILE A 85 6.32 -8.59 19.53
N GLU A 86 7.54 -8.79 20.01
CA GLU A 86 8.52 -7.72 20.22
C GLU A 86 9.83 -8.02 19.47
N PRO A 87 10.49 -7.00 18.91
CA PRO A 87 10.08 -5.59 18.83
C PRO A 87 8.96 -5.36 17.81
N VAL A 88 8.17 -4.29 18.04
CA VAL A 88 7.00 -3.95 17.19
C VAL A 88 7.40 -2.92 16.16
N GLN A 89 7.18 -3.25 14.89
CA GLN A 89 7.45 -2.33 13.77
C GLN A 89 6.27 -1.38 13.52
N ASN A 90 5.05 -1.87 13.65
CA ASN A 90 3.83 -1.06 13.50
C ASN A 90 3.06 -1.04 14.80
N LYS A 91 2.70 0.14 15.27
CA LYS A 91 1.93 0.35 16.49
C LYS A 91 1.03 1.58 16.35
N PHE A 92 0.11 1.77 17.28
CA PHE A 92 -0.58 3.05 17.41
C PHE A 92 0.17 4.01 18.31
N GLY A 93 0.13 5.29 17.98
CA GLY A 93 0.67 6.36 18.80
C GLY A 93 -0.07 6.53 20.12
N PRO A 94 0.42 7.43 21.01
CA PRO A 94 -0.20 7.68 22.32
C PRO A 94 -1.65 8.19 22.23
N ASP A 95 -2.04 8.76 21.09
CA ASP A 95 -3.40 9.20 20.80
C ASP A 95 -4.38 8.03 20.60
N GLY A 96 -3.86 6.83 20.37
CA GLY A 96 -4.65 5.62 20.09
C GLY A 96 -5.33 5.61 18.71
N VAL A 97 -4.94 6.52 17.82
CA VAL A 97 -5.52 6.71 16.48
C VAL A 97 -4.46 6.65 15.37
N THR A 98 -3.35 7.36 15.56
CA THR A 98 -2.31 7.50 14.54
C THR A 98 -1.47 6.23 14.41
N PRO A 99 -1.44 5.57 13.25
CA PRO A 99 -0.52 4.46 13.03
C PRO A 99 0.92 4.99 12.96
N GLU A 100 1.82 4.37 13.70
CA GLU A 100 3.25 4.66 13.69
C GLU A 100 4.01 3.49 13.08
N HIS A 101 4.93 3.79 12.16
CA HIS A 101 5.89 2.83 11.63
C HIS A 101 7.26 3.09 12.25
N VAL A 102 7.75 2.14 13.03
CA VAL A 102 9.08 2.22 13.64
C VAL A 102 10.08 1.57 12.70
N GLN A 103 10.97 2.37 12.13
CA GLN A 103 12.02 1.86 11.27
C GLN A 103 13.03 1.02 12.07
N MET A 104 13.17 -0.24 11.69
CA MET A 104 14.06 -1.20 12.35
C MET A 104 14.93 -1.91 11.32
N PRO A 105 15.95 -1.23 10.77
CA PRO A 105 16.86 -1.86 9.81
C PRO A 105 17.65 -2.98 10.50
N GLN A 106 17.65 -4.16 9.90
CA GLN A 106 18.33 -5.34 10.45
C GLN A 106 19.53 -5.76 9.61
N MET A 107 19.56 -5.38 8.33
CA MET A 107 20.63 -5.72 7.40
C MET A 107 21.78 -4.72 7.53
N GLU A 108 23.00 -5.22 7.65
CA GLU A 108 24.21 -4.42 7.64
C GLU A 108 24.75 -4.20 6.22
N ARG A 109 25.59 -3.16 6.06
CA ARG A 109 26.16 -2.81 4.75
C ARG A 109 27.02 -3.92 4.14
N GLY A 110 27.68 -4.71 4.95
CA GLY A 110 28.55 -5.81 4.49
C GLY A 110 27.83 -7.08 4.07
N GLU A 111 26.49 -7.13 4.20
CA GLU A 111 25.71 -8.35 4.05
C GLU A 111 25.04 -8.50 2.67
N TYR A 112 25.29 -7.60 1.72
CA TYR A 112 24.71 -7.70 0.38
C TYR A 112 25.04 -9.00 -0.35
N ASP A 113 26.25 -9.51 -0.19
CA ASP A 113 26.67 -10.74 -0.87
C ASP A 113 25.85 -11.95 -0.38
N GLN A 114 25.51 -12.00 0.91
CA GLN A 114 24.63 -13.05 1.46
C GLN A 114 23.20 -12.92 0.94
N LEU A 115 22.67 -11.68 0.88
CA LEU A 115 21.35 -11.43 0.31
C LEU A 115 21.28 -11.81 -1.17
N ILE A 116 22.33 -11.52 -1.96
CA ILE A 116 22.41 -11.85 -3.38
C ILE A 116 22.49 -13.36 -3.59
N GLU A 117 23.27 -14.07 -2.77
CA GLU A 117 23.43 -15.51 -2.88
C GLU A 117 22.13 -16.26 -2.59
N ASP A 118 21.50 -15.99 -1.45
CA ASP A 118 20.23 -16.64 -1.02
C ASP A 118 19.34 -15.64 -0.27
N PRO A 119 18.47 -14.89 -0.97
CA PRO A 119 17.57 -13.93 -0.33
C PRO A 119 16.66 -14.53 0.72
N PHE A 120 16.09 -15.73 0.44
CA PHE A 120 15.18 -16.39 1.37
C PHE A 120 15.92 -16.89 2.62
N GLY A 121 17.04 -17.60 2.43
CA GLY A 121 17.84 -18.10 3.55
C GLY A 121 18.43 -16.97 4.38
N PHE A 122 18.87 -15.88 3.75
CA PHE A 122 19.37 -14.70 4.47
C PHE A 122 18.27 -14.07 5.36
N VAL A 123 17.08 -13.86 4.82
CA VAL A 123 15.97 -13.33 5.62
C VAL A 123 15.60 -14.29 6.75
N ALA A 124 15.41 -15.58 6.44
CA ALA A 124 14.92 -16.57 7.38
C ALA A 124 15.94 -16.90 8.50
N ASN A 125 17.24 -17.01 8.14
CA ASN A 125 18.26 -17.53 9.04
C ASN A 125 19.15 -16.44 9.68
N VAL A 126 19.13 -15.21 9.13
CA VAL A 126 19.95 -14.10 9.64
C VAL A 126 19.09 -12.96 10.16
N LEU A 127 18.22 -12.41 9.30
CA LEU A 127 17.49 -11.19 9.67
C LEU A 127 16.36 -11.46 10.67
N LEU A 128 15.54 -12.49 10.46
CA LEU A 128 14.44 -12.81 11.38
C LEU A 128 14.94 -13.23 12.77
N PRO A 129 15.98 -14.09 12.93
CA PRO A 129 16.55 -14.36 14.25
C PRO A 129 17.14 -13.13 14.94
N ARG A 130 17.78 -12.25 14.18
CA ARG A 130 18.32 -10.98 14.69
C ARG A 130 17.22 -10.05 15.17
N LYS A 131 16.13 -9.95 14.41
CA LYS A 131 15.00 -9.08 14.73
C LYS A 131 14.12 -9.65 15.86
N TYR A 132 13.91 -10.94 15.87
CA TYR A 132 12.99 -11.64 16.77
C TYR A 132 13.66 -12.84 17.45
N PRO A 133 14.73 -12.65 18.24
CA PRO A 133 15.52 -13.77 18.79
C PRO A 133 14.67 -14.76 19.57
N LYS A 134 13.71 -14.28 20.36
CA LYS A 134 12.84 -15.14 21.16
C LYS A 134 11.99 -16.15 20.35
N LEU A 135 11.67 -15.82 19.08
CA LEU A 135 10.98 -16.77 18.21
C LEU A 135 11.85 -17.99 17.83
N PHE A 136 13.17 -17.84 17.89
CA PHE A 136 14.13 -18.86 17.50
C PHE A 136 14.73 -19.60 18.71
N GLU A 137 14.68 -19.01 19.89
CA GLU A 137 15.19 -19.56 21.14
C GLU A 137 14.14 -20.37 21.91
N ASP A 138 12.84 -19.96 21.85
CA ASP A 138 11.74 -20.59 22.54
C ASP A 138 10.65 -21.10 21.59
N ARG A 139 10.62 -22.41 21.40
CA ARG A 139 9.67 -23.05 20.48
C ARG A 139 8.20 -22.88 20.88
N GLU A 140 7.89 -22.89 22.17
CA GLU A 140 6.50 -22.76 22.64
C GLU A 140 6.04 -21.29 22.52
N TYR A 141 6.92 -20.35 22.79
CA TYR A 141 6.69 -18.92 22.50
C TYR A 141 6.44 -18.73 20.98
N ALA A 142 7.30 -19.28 20.12
CA ALA A 142 7.17 -19.17 18.67
C ALA A 142 5.82 -19.69 18.17
N LYS A 143 5.41 -20.90 18.59
CA LYS A 143 4.10 -21.48 18.23
C LYS A 143 2.94 -20.58 18.65
N LYS A 144 2.95 -20.10 19.90
CA LYS A 144 1.92 -19.21 20.45
C LYS A 144 1.85 -17.91 19.66
N THR A 145 3.01 -17.30 19.42
CA THR A 145 3.14 -16.01 18.71
C THR A 145 2.68 -16.11 17.26
N ILE A 146 3.15 -17.08 16.50
CA ILE A 146 2.74 -17.28 15.09
C ILE A 146 1.23 -17.52 14.99
N LYS A 147 0.66 -18.35 15.89
CA LYS A 147 -0.80 -18.58 15.94
C LYS A 147 -1.56 -17.29 16.25
N ALA A 148 -1.06 -16.48 17.17
CA ALA A 148 -1.69 -15.21 17.54
C ALA A 148 -1.61 -14.17 16.41
N ILE A 149 -0.47 -14.07 15.71
CA ILE A 149 -0.32 -13.20 14.52
C ILE A 149 -1.28 -13.63 13.41
N ALA A 150 -1.40 -14.94 13.14
CA ALA A 150 -2.33 -15.43 12.14
C ALA A 150 -3.79 -15.10 12.50
N ALA A 151 -4.17 -15.24 13.78
CA ALA A 151 -5.51 -14.88 14.25
C ALA A 151 -5.77 -13.36 14.16
N ASP A 152 -4.80 -12.53 14.53
CA ASP A 152 -4.87 -11.07 14.40
C ASP A 152 -5.06 -10.64 12.94
N LYS A 153 -4.29 -11.20 12.03
CA LYS A 153 -4.43 -10.93 10.60
C LYS A 153 -5.77 -11.40 10.04
N ALA A 154 -6.24 -12.57 10.43
CA ALA A 154 -7.55 -13.07 10.02
C ALA A 154 -8.67 -12.17 10.55
N TYR A 155 -8.57 -11.65 11.76
CA TYR A 155 -9.51 -10.69 12.33
C TYR A 155 -9.48 -9.34 11.60
N ALA A 156 -8.30 -8.72 11.45
CA ALA A 156 -8.17 -7.42 10.79
C ALA A 156 -8.62 -7.49 9.33
N MET A 157 -8.07 -8.41 8.54
CA MET A 157 -8.30 -8.51 7.10
C MET A 157 -9.62 -9.22 6.75
N GLY A 158 -9.95 -10.29 7.47
CA GLY A 158 -11.13 -11.11 7.17
C GLY A 158 -12.41 -10.57 7.78
N VAL A 159 -12.36 -10.12 9.04
CA VAL A 159 -13.56 -9.66 9.76
C VAL A 159 -13.76 -8.16 9.58
N LEU A 160 -12.80 -7.33 10.01
CA LEU A 160 -12.99 -5.88 10.02
C LEU A 160 -13.15 -5.31 8.61
N PHE A 161 -12.27 -5.64 7.67
CA PHE A 161 -12.39 -5.19 6.29
C PHE A 161 -13.69 -5.68 5.64
N GLY A 162 -13.98 -6.97 5.76
CA GLY A 162 -15.19 -7.55 5.14
C GLY A 162 -16.49 -6.98 5.69
N MET A 163 -16.58 -6.72 6.99
CA MET A 163 -17.74 -6.09 7.61
C MET A 163 -17.86 -4.61 7.23
N THR A 164 -16.74 -3.88 7.19
CA THR A 164 -16.74 -2.45 6.80
C THR A 164 -17.17 -2.32 5.34
N ASP A 165 -16.59 -3.08 4.41
CA ASP A 165 -16.97 -3.09 3.00
C ASP A 165 -18.45 -3.41 2.81
N LYS A 166 -18.97 -4.37 3.56
CA LYS A 166 -20.40 -4.73 3.51
C LYS A 166 -21.27 -3.55 3.93
N VAL A 167 -20.98 -2.90 5.06
CA VAL A 167 -21.76 -1.74 5.54
C VAL A 167 -21.64 -0.57 4.58
N LEU A 168 -20.46 -0.28 4.05
CA LEU A 168 -20.24 0.76 3.05
C LEU A 168 -21.09 0.51 1.79
N ALA A 169 -21.10 -0.71 1.29
CA ALA A 169 -21.88 -1.08 0.11
C ALA A 169 -23.40 -1.02 0.36
N GLU A 170 -23.88 -1.63 1.45
CA GLU A 170 -25.30 -1.77 1.74
C GLU A 170 -25.94 -0.46 2.20
N LYS A 171 -25.22 0.35 2.98
CA LYS A 171 -25.78 1.57 3.59
C LYS A 171 -25.49 2.84 2.78
N TYR A 172 -24.32 2.92 2.14
CA TYR A 172 -23.86 4.14 1.47
C TYR A 172 -23.62 3.99 -0.03
N GLY A 173 -23.76 2.78 -0.57
CA GLY A 173 -23.48 2.49 -1.97
C GLY A 173 -22.00 2.69 -2.36
N ILE A 174 -21.08 2.55 -1.41
CA ILE A 174 -19.63 2.69 -1.62
C ILE A 174 -19.04 1.32 -1.86
N THR A 175 -18.23 1.17 -2.90
CA THR A 175 -17.59 -0.11 -3.24
C THR A 175 -16.15 -0.16 -2.77
N GLY A 176 -15.74 -1.27 -2.13
CA GLY A 176 -14.33 -1.58 -1.92
C GLY A 176 -13.66 -1.92 -3.25
N ILE A 177 -12.48 -1.38 -3.50
CA ILE A 177 -11.74 -1.57 -4.75
C ILE A 177 -10.33 -2.12 -4.55
N CYS A 178 -9.85 -2.26 -3.32
CA CYS A 178 -8.52 -2.79 -3.06
C CYS A 178 -8.48 -4.31 -3.24
N ASN A 179 -7.57 -4.77 -4.08
CA ASN A 179 -7.24 -6.18 -4.20
C ASN A 179 -5.84 -6.43 -3.64
N PHE A 180 -5.78 -6.90 -2.39
CA PHE A 180 -4.51 -7.22 -1.73
C PHE A 180 -3.82 -8.46 -2.30
N ALA A 181 -4.45 -9.23 -3.19
CA ALA A 181 -3.83 -10.41 -3.79
C ALA A 181 -2.68 -10.03 -4.75
N ASP A 182 -2.73 -8.83 -5.33
CA ASP A 182 -1.75 -8.34 -6.29
C ASP A 182 -1.02 -7.07 -5.80
N VAL A 183 -0.76 -6.99 -4.49
CA VAL A 183 0.09 -5.92 -3.94
C VAL A 183 1.52 -6.14 -4.40
N PHE A 184 2.04 -5.16 -5.11
CA PHE A 184 3.42 -5.11 -5.56
C PHE A 184 4.27 -4.30 -4.58
N SER A 185 5.52 -4.69 -4.41
CA SER A 185 6.52 -3.89 -3.71
C SER A 185 7.79 -3.86 -4.54
N ASN A 186 8.21 -2.68 -4.93
CA ASN A 186 9.47 -2.52 -5.65
C ASN A 186 10.64 -3.05 -4.81
N PRO A 187 11.59 -3.81 -5.39
CA PRO A 187 12.73 -4.33 -4.63
C PRO A 187 13.55 -3.25 -3.92
N VAL A 188 13.61 -2.03 -4.48
CA VAL A 188 14.31 -0.92 -3.83
C VAL A 188 13.54 -0.42 -2.62
N ASP A 189 12.19 -0.37 -2.68
CA ASP A 189 11.35 -0.10 -1.51
C ASP A 189 11.48 -1.22 -0.47
N THR A 190 11.59 -2.48 -0.88
CA THR A 190 11.85 -3.59 0.04
C THR A 190 13.15 -3.42 0.83
N LEU A 191 14.23 -2.98 0.18
CA LEU A 191 15.48 -2.63 0.88
C LEU A 191 15.27 -1.46 1.84
N PHE A 192 14.54 -0.45 1.39
CA PHE A 192 14.27 0.78 2.13
C PHE A 192 13.40 0.54 3.37
N ASP A 193 12.29 -0.16 3.23
CA ASP A 193 11.29 -0.33 4.30
C ASP A 193 11.67 -1.42 5.30
N TYR A 194 12.24 -2.53 4.82
CA TYR A 194 12.31 -3.76 5.62
C TYR A 194 13.72 -4.23 5.92
N LEU A 195 14.71 -3.92 5.08
CA LEU A 195 16.05 -4.51 5.21
C LEU A 195 17.09 -3.49 5.69
N ARG A 196 17.41 -2.49 4.86
CA ARG A 196 18.48 -1.51 5.13
C ARG A 196 18.03 -0.22 5.81
N GLY A 197 16.74 0.09 5.72
CA GLY A 197 16.18 1.35 6.19
C GLY A 197 16.57 2.55 5.33
N PHE A 198 15.95 3.69 5.59
CA PHE A 198 16.10 4.94 4.84
C PHE A 198 17.55 5.35 4.63
N LYS A 199 18.26 5.60 5.73
CA LYS A 199 19.66 6.08 5.69
C LYS A 199 20.59 5.03 5.04
N GLY A 200 20.37 3.76 5.34
CA GLY A 200 21.17 2.66 4.81
C GLY A 200 21.07 2.57 3.30
N THR A 201 19.84 2.47 2.79
CA THR A 201 19.58 2.33 1.35
C THR A 201 20.10 3.52 0.55
N LEU A 202 19.79 4.77 0.96
CA LEU A 202 20.28 5.96 0.25
C LEU A 202 21.81 6.11 0.29
N THR A 203 22.44 5.64 1.36
CA THR A 203 23.91 5.62 1.44
C THR A 203 24.50 4.59 0.47
N ASP A 204 23.90 3.38 0.45
CA ASP A 204 24.41 2.26 -0.35
C ASP A 204 24.19 2.47 -1.85
N LEU A 205 23.10 3.12 -2.25
CA LEU A 205 22.87 3.57 -3.63
C LEU A 205 23.97 4.50 -4.19
N ARG A 206 24.70 5.19 -3.31
CA ARG A 206 25.82 6.05 -3.70
C ARG A 206 27.17 5.34 -3.63
N ARG A 207 27.33 4.40 -2.69
CA ARG A 207 28.63 3.80 -2.37
C ARG A 207 28.86 2.45 -3.01
N GLN A 208 27.78 1.70 -3.30
CA GLN A 208 27.85 0.36 -3.89
C GLN A 208 26.61 0.08 -4.76
N PRO A 209 26.32 0.94 -5.77
CA PRO A 209 25.09 0.83 -6.59
C PRO A 209 24.97 -0.53 -7.28
N ASP A 210 26.08 -1.13 -7.72
CA ASP A 210 26.06 -2.43 -8.39
C ASP A 210 25.59 -3.57 -7.45
N LYS A 211 25.99 -3.53 -6.17
CA LYS A 211 25.51 -4.48 -5.18
C LYS A 211 24.04 -4.27 -4.85
N VAL A 212 23.60 -3.02 -4.75
CA VAL A 212 22.17 -2.69 -4.57
C VAL A 212 21.37 -3.24 -5.75
N LYS A 213 21.83 -3.00 -6.99
CA LYS A 213 21.16 -3.52 -8.19
C LYS A 213 21.07 -5.04 -8.18
N ALA A 214 22.18 -5.73 -7.94
CA ALA A 214 22.21 -7.19 -7.88
C ALA A 214 21.29 -7.75 -6.79
N ALA A 215 21.24 -7.11 -5.62
CA ALA A 215 20.31 -7.50 -4.54
C ALA A 215 18.85 -7.28 -4.94
N CYS A 216 18.52 -6.16 -5.60
CA CYS A 216 17.19 -5.91 -6.10
C CYS A 216 16.77 -6.93 -7.17
N ASP A 217 17.65 -7.30 -8.10
CA ASP A 217 17.38 -8.34 -9.09
C ASP A 217 17.07 -9.69 -8.42
N ARG A 218 17.82 -10.05 -7.38
CA ARG A 218 17.59 -11.30 -6.64
C ARG A 218 16.29 -11.27 -5.80
N LEU A 219 15.98 -10.14 -5.17
CA LEU A 219 14.71 -9.95 -4.47
C LEU A 219 13.53 -10.03 -5.45
N TRP A 220 13.66 -9.43 -6.62
CA TRP A 220 12.68 -9.49 -7.70
C TRP A 220 12.40 -10.93 -8.13
N GLU A 221 13.44 -11.68 -8.47
CA GLU A 221 13.33 -13.07 -8.89
C GLU A 221 12.73 -13.98 -7.81
N THR A 222 13.10 -13.74 -6.54
CA THR A 222 12.71 -14.62 -5.43
C THR A 222 11.31 -14.33 -4.91
N TYR A 223 10.93 -13.06 -4.78
CA TYR A 223 9.71 -12.68 -4.07
C TYR A 223 8.62 -12.07 -4.95
N ASN A 224 9.00 -11.38 -6.03
CA ASN A 224 8.04 -10.65 -6.84
C ASN A 224 7.56 -11.47 -8.04
N LEU A 225 8.46 -11.94 -8.90
CA LEU A 225 8.11 -12.72 -10.09
C LEU A 225 7.13 -13.89 -9.83
N PRO A 226 7.31 -14.69 -8.76
CA PRO A 226 6.40 -15.80 -8.48
C PRO A 226 4.96 -15.36 -8.14
N LYS A 227 4.78 -14.12 -7.66
CA LYS A 227 3.47 -13.59 -7.26
C LYS A 227 2.71 -12.92 -8.41
N LEU A 228 3.41 -12.48 -9.46
CA LEU A 228 2.82 -11.73 -10.58
C LEU A 228 2.06 -12.66 -11.53
N GLN A 229 1.03 -13.32 -11.06
CA GLN A 229 0.23 -14.24 -11.87
C GLN A 229 -0.95 -13.57 -12.57
N GLY A 230 -1.25 -12.32 -12.26
CA GLY A 230 -2.34 -11.56 -12.84
C GLY A 230 -3.69 -12.18 -12.48
N THR A 231 -4.17 -11.93 -11.27
CA THR A 231 -5.51 -12.40 -10.85
C THR A 231 -6.54 -11.39 -11.36
N PRO A 232 -7.52 -11.81 -12.17
CA PRO A 232 -8.63 -10.94 -12.54
C PRO A 232 -9.37 -10.49 -11.27
N ALA A 233 -9.38 -9.19 -11.01
CA ALA A 233 -10.16 -8.61 -9.92
C ALA A 233 -11.52 -8.12 -10.43
N PRO A 234 -12.57 -8.07 -9.59
CA PRO A 234 -13.87 -7.48 -9.96
C PRO A 234 -13.75 -6.01 -10.40
N PHE A 235 -12.82 -5.28 -9.80
CA PHE A 235 -12.17 -4.10 -10.35
C PHE A 235 -10.76 -4.52 -10.74
N PRO A 236 -10.31 -4.17 -11.94
CA PRO A 236 -8.94 -4.43 -12.36
C PRO A 236 -8.00 -3.53 -11.55
N TYR A 237 -7.54 -4.00 -10.39
CA TYR A 237 -6.87 -3.15 -9.43
C TYR A 237 -5.77 -3.92 -8.70
N ALA A 238 -4.57 -3.72 -9.14
CA ALA A 238 -3.37 -4.06 -8.38
C ALA A 238 -2.82 -2.77 -7.77
N CYS A 239 -2.20 -2.84 -6.60
CA CYS A 239 -1.87 -1.67 -5.79
C CYS A 239 -0.38 -1.63 -5.48
N HIS A 240 0.24 -0.46 -5.64
CA HIS A 240 1.59 -0.16 -5.16
C HIS A 240 1.65 1.22 -4.50
N MET A 241 2.20 1.28 -3.31
CA MET A 241 2.58 2.50 -2.61
C MET A 241 4.09 2.68 -2.75
N THR A 242 4.51 3.81 -3.31
CA THR A 242 5.92 4.09 -3.61
C THR A 242 6.53 4.92 -2.49
N HIS A 243 7.70 4.52 -1.98
CA HIS A 243 8.30 5.22 -0.84
C HIS A 243 9.64 5.88 -1.19
N ILE A 244 10.58 5.14 -1.80
CA ILE A 244 11.94 5.66 -2.04
C ILE A 244 12.08 6.51 -3.31
N ALA A 245 11.19 6.36 -4.28
CA ALA A 245 11.32 6.97 -5.60
C ALA A 245 11.60 8.48 -5.59
N PRO A 246 10.93 9.31 -4.75
CA PRO A 246 11.18 10.76 -4.68
C PRO A 246 12.60 11.14 -4.25
N TYR A 247 13.33 10.23 -3.62
CA TYR A 247 14.68 10.45 -3.11
C TYR A 247 15.78 9.99 -4.08
N LEU A 248 15.38 9.41 -5.22
CA LEU A 248 16.29 8.96 -6.27
C LEU A 248 16.58 10.10 -7.25
N SER A 249 17.82 10.19 -7.73
CA SER A 249 18.10 11.00 -8.91
C SER A 249 17.41 10.35 -10.13
N PRO A 250 17.08 11.13 -11.21
CA PRO A 250 16.50 10.54 -12.42
C PRO A 250 17.31 9.36 -12.96
N LYS A 251 18.66 9.45 -12.93
CA LYS A 251 19.53 8.34 -13.34
C LYS A 251 19.27 7.09 -12.50
N GLN A 252 19.29 7.20 -11.16
CA GLN A 252 19.03 6.07 -10.26
C GLN A 252 17.63 5.51 -10.44
N PHE A 253 16.64 6.39 -10.64
CA PHE A 253 15.27 5.99 -10.89
C PHE A 253 15.17 5.11 -12.15
N TYR A 254 15.67 5.56 -13.28
CA TYR A 254 15.59 4.81 -14.54
C TYR A 254 16.47 3.54 -14.56
N GLU A 255 17.59 3.52 -13.83
CA GLU A 255 18.49 2.36 -13.78
C GLU A 255 18.06 1.30 -12.74
N LEU A 256 17.48 1.71 -11.60
CA LEU A 256 17.29 0.84 -10.45
C LEU A 256 15.83 0.64 -10.03
N TYR A 257 14.95 1.59 -10.31
CA TYR A 257 13.55 1.56 -9.83
C TYR A 257 12.56 1.27 -10.96
N TRP A 258 12.60 2.07 -12.01
CA TRP A 258 11.65 2.01 -13.13
C TRP A 258 11.58 0.66 -13.86
N PRO A 259 12.67 -0.10 -14.08
CA PRO A 259 12.57 -1.36 -14.78
C PRO A 259 11.62 -2.38 -14.13
N TYR A 260 11.54 -2.42 -12.80
CA TYR A 260 10.64 -3.32 -12.07
C TYR A 260 9.19 -2.83 -12.14
N GLU A 261 8.98 -1.51 -11.98
CA GLU A 261 7.66 -0.89 -12.14
C GLU A 261 7.08 -1.13 -13.54
N LYS A 262 7.87 -0.84 -14.56
CA LYS A 262 7.50 -1.01 -15.95
C LYS A 262 7.09 -2.45 -16.25
N PHE A 263 7.90 -3.41 -15.83
CA PHE A 263 7.60 -4.82 -16.02
C PHE A 263 6.27 -5.22 -15.35
N TRP A 264 6.04 -4.77 -14.12
CA TRP A 264 4.82 -5.08 -13.39
C TRP A 264 3.59 -4.46 -14.07
N ILE A 265 3.68 -3.19 -14.46
CA ILE A 265 2.60 -2.47 -15.17
C ILE A 265 2.25 -3.18 -16.49
N GLU A 266 3.26 -3.49 -17.30
CA GLU A 266 3.08 -4.17 -18.59
C GLU A 266 2.44 -5.55 -18.43
N ARG A 267 2.86 -6.30 -17.40
CA ARG A 267 2.30 -7.61 -17.11
C ARG A 267 0.85 -7.52 -16.61
N ALA A 268 0.53 -6.59 -15.73
CA ALA A 268 -0.83 -6.34 -15.28
C ALA A 268 -1.74 -5.93 -16.45
N ALA A 269 -1.27 -5.03 -17.30
CA ALA A 269 -1.99 -4.59 -18.49
C ALA A 269 -2.26 -5.75 -19.46
N ALA A 270 -1.28 -6.63 -19.68
CA ALA A 270 -1.44 -7.82 -20.52
C ALA A 270 -2.48 -8.81 -19.93
N ALA A 271 -2.68 -8.83 -18.64
CA ALA A 271 -3.74 -9.60 -17.96
C ALA A 271 -5.10 -8.88 -17.92
N GLY A 272 -5.21 -7.67 -18.53
CA GLY A 272 -6.43 -6.86 -18.52
C GLY A 272 -6.68 -6.12 -17.20
N THR A 273 -5.65 -5.99 -16.34
CA THR A 273 -5.73 -5.31 -15.04
C THR A 273 -5.07 -3.95 -15.13
N LYS A 274 -5.71 -2.92 -14.56
CA LYS A 274 -5.08 -1.62 -14.32
C LYS A 274 -4.36 -1.65 -12.97
N VAL A 275 -3.26 -0.90 -12.89
CA VAL A 275 -2.54 -0.75 -11.61
C VAL A 275 -2.83 0.62 -11.01
N TRP A 276 -3.03 0.65 -9.69
CA TRP A 276 -3.10 1.88 -8.93
C TRP A 276 -1.76 2.11 -8.25
N ILE A 277 -1.16 3.27 -8.50
CA ILE A 277 0.14 3.63 -7.96
C ILE A 277 0.00 4.92 -7.18
N MET A 278 0.25 4.86 -5.88
CA MET A 278 0.35 6.03 -5.03
C MET A 278 1.76 6.62 -5.19
N LEU A 279 1.83 7.75 -5.89
CA LEU A 279 3.08 8.48 -6.14
C LEU A 279 3.38 9.37 -4.93
N GLU A 280 3.83 8.75 -3.83
CA GLU A 280 4.15 9.49 -2.61
C GLU A 280 5.28 10.49 -2.84
N GLY A 281 5.10 11.73 -2.37
CA GLY A 281 6.04 12.82 -2.54
C GLY A 281 5.99 13.43 -3.95
N ARG A 282 7.15 13.75 -4.51
CA ARG A 282 7.28 14.48 -5.79
C ARG A 282 7.87 13.63 -6.88
N TRP A 283 7.11 13.47 -7.97
CA TRP A 283 7.47 12.67 -9.13
C TRP A 283 7.64 13.47 -10.43
N GLU A 284 7.43 14.80 -10.39
CA GLU A 284 7.47 15.66 -11.58
C GLU A 284 8.70 15.42 -12.47
N ASN A 285 9.86 15.19 -11.87
CA ASN A 285 11.13 14.98 -12.59
C ASN A 285 11.19 13.67 -13.40
N VAL A 286 10.27 12.74 -13.16
CA VAL A 286 10.28 11.40 -13.78
C VAL A 286 8.93 11.01 -14.37
N TRP A 287 7.93 11.88 -14.42
CA TRP A 287 6.59 11.61 -14.94
C TRP A 287 6.57 11.00 -16.36
N GLU A 288 7.53 11.41 -17.21
CA GLU A 288 7.63 10.93 -18.59
C GLU A 288 7.70 9.40 -18.70
N CYS A 289 8.20 8.72 -17.66
CA CYS A 289 8.27 7.26 -17.62
C CYS A 289 6.90 6.60 -17.85
N PHE A 290 5.80 7.19 -17.37
CA PHE A 290 4.46 6.64 -17.53
C PHE A 290 3.90 6.71 -18.96
N LYS A 291 4.59 7.40 -19.86
CA LYS A 291 4.28 7.37 -21.31
C LYS A 291 4.87 6.15 -22.01
N GLU A 292 5.80 5.45 -21.36
CA GLU A 292 6.46 4.25 -21.90
C GLU A 292 5.65 2.96 -21.70
N VAL A 293 4.62 2.99 -20.86
CA VAL A 293 3.77 1.83 -20.55
C VAL A 293 2.43 1.91 -21.29
N PRO A 294 1.67 0.81 -21.41
CA PRO A 294 0.41 0.81 -22.15
C PRO A 294 -0.53 1.92 -21.69
N LYS A 295 -1.18 2.57 -22.65
CA LYS A 295 -2.15 3.64 -22.36
C LYS A 295 -3.27 3.12 -21.45
N ASP A 296 -3.67 3.96 -20.50
CA ASP A 296 -4.74 3.69 -19.54
C ASP A 296 -4.50 2.45 -18.64
N SER A 297 -3.23 2.01 -18.53
CA SER A 297 -2.84 0.90 -17.67
C SER A 297 -2.65 1.31 -16.21
N CYS A 298 -2.43 2.60 -15.95
CA CYS A 298 -2.17 3.12 -14.61
C CYS A 298 -3.27 4.09 -14.15
N ILE A 299 -3.59 4.02 -12.87
CA ILE A 299 -4.29 5.07 -12.12
C ILE A 299 -3.24 5.66 -11.19
N LEU A 300 -2.83 6.89 -11.47
CA LEU A 300 -1.73 7.56 -10.78
C LEU A 300 -2.31 8.51 -9.72
N HIS A 301 -2.16 8.15 -8.46
CA HIS A 301 -2.51 9.01 -7.34
C HIS A 301 -1.41 10.04 -7.13
N ILE A 302 -1.73 11.31 -7.35
CA ILE A 302 -0.82 12.43 -7.19
C ILE A 302 -0.90 12.97 -5.77
N ASP A 303 0.21 12.88 -5.03
CA ASP A 303 0.30 13.30 -3.63
C ASP A 303 0.76 14.77 -3.51
N ASP A 304 2.07 15.04 -3.61
CA ASP A 304 2.65 16.37 -3.35
C ASP A 304 2.81 17.24 -4.61
N ASP A 305 2.72 16.65 -5.79
CA ASP A 305 2.84 17.35 -7.05
C ASP A 305 1.58 18.17 -7.39
N ASP A 306 1.69 19.02 -8.41
CA ASP A 306 0.56 19.76 -8.96
C ASP A 306 -0.29 18.84 -9.86
N ILE A 307 -1.49 18.50 -9.41
CA ILE A 307 -2.39 17.59 -10.14
C ILE A 307 -2.81 18.17 -11.50
N ILE A 308 -2.95 19.49 -11.63
CA ILE A 308 -3.33 20.11 -12.91
C ILE A 308 -2.19 19.92 -13.92
N LYS A 309 -0.95 20.16 -13.49
CA LYS A 309 0.23 19.93 -14.30
C LYS A 309 0.43 18.46 -14.63
N ALA A 310 0.22 17.55 -13.66
CA ALA A 310 0.24 16.13 -13.90
C ALA A 310 -0.81 15.72 -14.95
N LYS A 311 -2.01 16.28 -14.88
CA LYS A 311 -3.07 16.07 -15.86
C LYS A 311 -2.71 16.56 -17.26
N GLU A 312 -2.05 17.72 -17.37
CA GLU A 312 -1.58 18.26 -18.65
C GLU A 312 -0.51 17.37 -19.29
N VAL A 313 0.42 16.83 -18.48
CA VAL A 313 1.55 16.02 -18.98
C VAL A 313 1.14 14.57 -19.25
N LEU A 314 0.39 13.95 -18.36
CA LEU A 314 0.10 12.52 -18.37
C LEU A 314 -1.35 12.19 -18.73
N GLY A 315 -2.26 13.14 -18.67
CA GLY A 315 -3.68 12.90 -18.76
C GLY A 315 -4.15 12.22 -20.06
N ASP A 316 -3.43 12.35 -21.16
CA ASP A 316 -3.72 11.64 -22.41
C ASP A 316 -3.19 10.20 -22.42
N TYR A 317 -2.28 9.87 -21.51
CA TYR A 317 -1.61 8.58 -21.42
C TYR A 317 -2.18 7.70 -20.30
N GLN A 318 -2.37 8.29 -19.11
CA GLN A 318 -2.77 7.54 -17.93
C GLN A 318 -3.95 8.23 -17.21
N ILE A 319 -4.58 7.52 -16.28
CA ILE A 319 -5.66 8.05 -15.46
C ILE A 319 -5.03 8.76 -14.27
N ILE A 320 -5.42 10.01 -14.04
CA ILE A 320 -4.93 10.83 -12.94
C ILE A 320 -5.98 10.90 -11.84
N GLU A 321 -5.54 10.64 -10.61
CA GLU A 321 -6.33 10.69 -9.40
C GLU A 321 -5.59 11.52 -8.34
N GLY A 322 -6.30 12.06 -7.35
CA GLY A 322 -5.76 12.86 -6.25
C GLY A 322 -6.43 14.22 -6.16
N GLY A 323 -5.70 15.23 -5.71
CA GLY A 323 -6.15 16.63 -5.67
C GLY A 323 -6.19 17.26 -4.29
N LEU A 324 -6.17 16.48 -3.22
CA LEU A 324 -6.00 16.98 -1.85
C LEU A 324 -4.58 16.68 -1.38
N LYS A 325 -3.78 17.73 -1.24
CA LYS A 325 -2.46 17.59 -0.62
C LYS A 325 -2.64 17.45 0.88
N MET A 326 -2.07 16.42 1.47
CA MET A 326 -2.13 16.19 2.92
C MET A 326 -1.58 17.39 3.72
N ALA A 327 -0.56 18.07 3.20
CA ALA A 327 -0.03 19.29 3.79
C ALA A 327 -1.07 20.42 3.88
N SER A 328 -2.02 20.51 2.94
CA SER A 328 -3.06 21.53 2.93
C SER A 328 -4.13 21.33 4.01
N VAL A 329 -4.31 20.11 4.49
CA VAL A 329 -5.31 19.76 5.51
C VAL A 329 -4.80 20.03 6.94
N ARG A 330 -3.47 20.24 7.10
CA ARG A 330 -2.82 20.42 8.42
C ARG A 330 -2.60 21.86 8.83
N THR A 331 -2.98 22.85 8.05
CA THR A 331 -2.60 24.26 8.22
C THR A 331 -3.69 25.18 8.75
N ASP A 332 -4.78 24.63 9.31
CA ASP A 332 -5.79 25.43 10.02
C ASP A 332 -5.71 25.28 11.53
#